data_89b1f989fb4c7c21cafa6c7f0223f19b
#
_entry.id   89b1f989fb4c7c21cafa6c7f0223f19b
#
_cell.length_a   1.000
_cell.length_b   1.000
_cell.length_c   1.000
_cell.angle_alpha   90.00
_cell.angle_beta   90.00
_cell.angle_gamma   90.00
#
_symmetry.space_group_name_H-M   'P 1'
#
loop_
_entity.id
_entity.type
_entity.pdbx_description
1 polymer ?
#
loop_
_entity_poly.entity_id
_entity_poly.type
_entity_poly.pdbx_seq_one_letter_code
_entity_poly.pdbx_strand_id
1 'polypeptide(L)'
;MDAGKLRRGDRLAPIADSCRRLHAGRRFLHDFDMFEIQPRYLAIVLERGFRLPARYEEFEPQIRELERAMRVHPEPTVPCNNDLLAENFIDVGGEMRLIDYEYSGNNEPSFELGNVWSESNLSPEQLEELVAHYYGSPLRNKVARARLWGLMSKYGWTLWGSIQDGISDLDFDFWGWAMEKYERAVEELDGPEFRRLLSDVQRED
;
A
#
# COMPACT_ATOMS: atom_id res chain seq x y z
N MET A 1 -5.79 14.21 9.05
CA MET A 1 -4.58 14.15 9.95
C MET A 1 -3.37 14.26 9.04
N ASP A 2 -2.17 14.59 9.52
CA ASP A 2 -0.95 14.53 8.70
C ASP A 2 -0.08 13.33 9.12
N ALA A 3 0.79 12.86 8.22
CA ALA A 3 1.67 11.71 8.46
C ALA A 3 2.59 11.90 9.68
N GLY A 4 3.02 13.14 9.98
CA GLY A 4 3.83 13.45 11.16
C GLY A 4 3.06 13.24 12.48
N LYS A 5 1.76 13.49 12.50
CA LYS A 5 0.90 13.20 13.65
C LYS A 5 0.64 11.69 13.77
N LEU A 6 0.49 11.00 12.66
CA LEU A 6 0.28 9.56 12.64
C LEU A 6 1.48 8.81 13.24
N ARG A 7 2.70 9.23 12.90
CA ARG A 7 3.95 8.62 13.41
C ARG A 7 4.19 8.83 14.91
N ARG A 8 3.50 9.74 15.58
CA ARG A 8 3.68 10.08 17.02
C ARG A 8 2.91 9.16 17.98
N GLY A 9 2.84 7.90 17.72
CA GLY A 9 2.81 6.85 18.73
C GLY A 9 1.46 6.36 19.24
N ASP A 10 0.39 7.13 19.39
CA ASP A 10 -0.88 6.65 19.98
C ASP A 10 -2.02 6.47 18.97
N ARG A 11 -1.70 6.55 17.68
CA ARG A 11 -2.70 6.56 16.59
C ARG A 11 -2.85 5.23 15.87
N LEU A 12 -1.91 4.30 16.01
CA LEU A 12 -1.93 3.04 15.27
C LEU A 12 -3.10 2.14 15.66
N ALA A 13 -3.43 2.08 16.96
CA ALA A 13 -4.59 1.32 17.43
C ALA A 13 -5.92 1.89 16.88
N PRO A 14 -6.24 3.19 16.99
CA PRO A 14 -7.44 3.78 16.38
C PRO A 14 -7.50 3.60 14.85
N ILE A 15 -6.36 3.63 14.15
CA ILE A 15 -6.30 3.37 12.70
C ILE A 15 -6.65 1.92 12.40
N ALA A 16 -6.03 0.95 13.10
CA ALA A 16 -6.34 -0.46 12.96
C ALA A 16 -7.84 -0.73 13.25
N ASP A 17 -8.42 -0.07 14.26
CA ASP A 17 -9.85 -0.16 14.56
C ASP A 17 -10.70 0.41 13.42
N SER A 18 -10.28 1.51 12.81
CA SER A 18 -10.98 2.09 11.66
C SER A 18 -10.99 1.12 10.47
N CYS A 19 -9.84 0.53 10.13
CA CYS A 19 -9.74 -0.50 9.09
C CYS A 19 -10.63 -1.70 9.43
N ARG A 20 -10.59 -2.24 10.66
CA ARG A 20 -11.46 -3.37 11.06
C ARG A 20 -12.94 -3.06 10.90
N ARG A 21 -13.38 -1.83 11.24
CA ARG A 21 -14.79 -1.43 11.06
C ARG A 21 -15.19 -1.40 9.60
N LEU A 22 -14.33 -0.88 8.72
CA LEU A 22 -14.57 -0.89 7.29
C LEU A 22 -14.61 -2.32 6.75
N HIS A 23 -13.63 -3.15 7.09
CA HIS A 23 -13.49 -4.52 6.62
C HIS A 23 -14.64 -5.44 7.08
N ALA A 24 -15.27 -5.14 8.22
CA ALA A 24 -16.49 -5.83 8.68
C ALA A 24 -17.76 -5.35 7.97
N GLY A 25 -17.65 -4.38 7.09
CA GLY A 25 -18.76 -3.78 6.37
C GLY A 25 -19.25 -4.63 5.19
N ARG A 26 -20.19 -4.07 4.45
CA ARG A 26 -20.71 -4.70 3.24
C ARG A 26 -19.68 -4.61 2.10
N ARG A 27 -19.44 -5.74 1.39
CA ARG A 27 -18.55 -5.76 0.22
C ARG A 27 -18.95 -4.74 -0.84
N PHE A 28 -17.95 -4.14 -1.47
CA PHE A 28 -18.11 -3.31 -2.67
C PHE A 28 -18.47 -4.17 -3.89
N LEU A 29 -18.94 -3.53 -4.96
CA LEU A 29 -19.33 -4.22 -6.19
C LEU A 29 -18.14 -4.72 -7.02
N HIS A 30 -16.96 -4.15 -6.82
CA HIS A 30 -15.74 -4.45 -7.56
C HIS A 30 -14.59 -4.75 -6.60
N ASP A 31 -13.61 -5.44 -7.12
CA ASP A 31 -12.37 -5.74 -6.42
C ASP A 31 -11.29 -4.72 -6.84
N PHE A 32 -10.31 -4.54 -5.97
CA PHE A 32 -9.12 -3.74 -6.22
C PHE A 32 -7.91 -4.67 -6.08
N ASP A 33 -7.13 -4.84 -7.15
CA ASP A 33 -5.89 -5.61 -7.13
C ASP A 33 -4.77 -4.79 -7.79
N MET A 34 -3.76 -4.42 -6.99
CA MET A 34 -2.64 -3.63 -7.50
C MET A 34 -1.79 -4.42 -8.52
N PHE A 35 -1.80 -5.75 -8.49
CA PHE A 35 -1.13 -6.57 -9.52
C PHE A 35 -1.84 -6.49 -10.89
N GLU A 36 -3.13 -6.15 -10.92
CA GLU A 36 -3.86 -5.89 -12.15
C GLU A 36 -3.81 -4.40 -12.56
N ILE A 37 -3.81 -3.49 -11.60
CA ILE A 37 -3.82 -2.04 -11.84
C ILE A 37 -2.47 -1.57 -12.39
N GLN A 38 -1.36 -2.01 -11.79
CA GLN A 38 -0.02 -1.60 -12.18
C GLN A 38 0.29 -1.88 -13.66
N PRO A 39 0.02 -3.07 -14.24
CA PRO A 39 0.25 -3.30 -15.66
C PRO A 39 -0.60 -2.41 -16.57
N ARG A 40 -1.84 -2.10 -16.15
CA ARG A 40 -2.72 -1.19 -16.90
C ARG A 40 -2.17 0.25 -16.89
N TYR A 41 -1.68 0.71 -15.75
CA TYR A 41 -1.06 2.04 -15.66
C TYR A 41 0.24 2.11 -16.47
N LEU A 42 1.07 1.05 -16.44
CA LEU A 42 2.28 0.98 -17.24
C LEU A 42 1.94 1.07 -18.75
N ALA A 43 0.93 0.34 -19.20
CA ALA A 43 0.47 0.42 -20.59
C ALA A 43 0.08 1.85 -20.98
N ILE A 44 -0.67 2.56 -20.12
CA ILE A 44 -1.06 3.97 -20.36
C ILE A 44 0.17 4.88 -20.46
N VAL A 45 1.13 4.72 -19.51
CA VAL A 45 2.35 5.53 -19.49
C VAL A 45 3.14 5.34 -20.79
N LEU A 46 3.33 4.09 -21.22
CA LEU A 46 4.06 3.77 -22.46
C LEU A 46 3.31 4.24 -23.71
N GLU A 47 2.01 4.00 -23.81
CA GLU A 47 1.17 4.39 -24.95
C GLU A 47 1.10 5.92 -25.14
N ARG A 48 1.04 6.66 -24.03
CA ARG A 48 0.97 8.12 -24.04
C ARG A 48 2.33 8.80 -24.07
N GLY A 49 3.44 8.05 -23.91
CA GLY A 49 4.79 8.59 -23.84
C GLY A 49 5.01 9.48 -22.60
N PHE A 50 4.33 9.17 -21.51
CA PHE A 50 4.55 9.86 -20.22
C PHE A 50 5.89 9.48 -19.61
N ARG A 51 6.37 10.27 -18.66
CA ARG A 51 7.65 10.01 -17.99
C ARG A 51 7.60 8.68 -17.24
N LEU A 52 8.62 7.86 -17.40
CA LEU A 52 8.79 6.60 -16.67
C LEU A 52 10.12 6.64 -15.93
N PRO A 53 10.15 6.26 -14.62
CA PRO A 53 11.41 6.19 -13.89
C PRO A 53 12.42 5.24 -14.58
N ALA A 54 13.69 5.61 -14.53
CA ALA A 54 14.76 4.74 -15.04
C ALA A 54 14.71 3.37 -14.36
N ARG A 55 14.96 2.30 -15.11
CA ARG A 55 14.94 0.91 -14.61
C ARG A 55 13.57 0.39 -14.14
N TYR A 56 12.46 1.15 -14.29
CA TYR A 56 11.15 0.71 -13.79
C TYR A 56 10.80 -0.71 -14.24
N GLU A 57 10.93 -0.99 -15.55
CA GLU A 57 10.60 -2.31 -16.12
C GLU A 57 11.61 -3.41 -15.73
N GLU A 58 12.83 -3.06 -15.30
CA GLU A 58 13.85 -4.03 -14.86
C GLU A 58 13.43 -4.80 -13.61
N PHE A 59 12.54 -4.25 -12.79
CA PHE A 59 12.01 -4.88 -11.58
C PHE A 59 10.84 -5.83 -11.83
N GLU A 60 10.33 -5.94 -13.06
CA GLU A 60 9.23 -6.85 -13.39
C GLU A 60 9.45 -8.30 -12.88
N PRO A 61 10.64 -8.92 -13.01
CA PRO A 61 10.87 -10.26 -12.48
C PRO A 61 10.66 -10.36 -10.96
N GLN A 62 11.10 -9.35 -10.18
CA GLN A 62 10.90 -9.31 -8.73
C GLN A 62 9.42 -9.10 -8.38
N ILE A 63 8.70 -8.23 -9.11
CA ILE A 63 7.27 -8.03 -8.94
C ILE A 63 6.48 -9.32 -9.21
N ARG A 64 6.82 -10.06 -10.25
CA ARG A 64 6.23 -11.37 -10.52
C ARG A 64 6.55 -12.41 -9.45
N GLU A 65 7.75 -12.37 -8.86
CA GLU A 65 8.12 -13.24 -7.76
C GLU A 65 7.34 -12.89 -6.49
N LEU A 66 7.17 -11.60 -6.21
CA LEU A 66 6.34 -11.09 -5.13
C LEU A 66 4.90 -11.57 -5.29
N GLU A 67 4.29 -11.37 -6.46
CA GLU A 67 2.93 -11.82 -6.73
C GLU A 67 2.77 -13.33 -6.49
N ARG A 68 3.70 -14.15 -7.02
CA ARG A 68 3.65 -15.62 -6.79
C ARG A 68 3.72 -15.97 -5.31
N ALA A 69 4.58 -15.32 -4.54
CA ALA A 69 4.70 -15.56 -3.09
C ALA A 69 3.41 -15.18 -2.34
N MET A 70 2.80 -14.04 -2.71
CA MET A 70 1.54 -13.57 -2.12
C MET A 70 0.36 -14.50 -2.42
N ARG A 71 0.37 -15.18 -3.57
CA ARG A 71 -0.71 -16.09 -3.97
C ARG A 71 -0.61 -17.50 -3.37
N VAL A 72 0.45 -17.82 -2.60
CA VAL A 72 0.57 -19.13 -1.91
C VAL A 72 -0.48 -19.27 -0.81
N HIS A 73 -0.65 -18.26 0.03
CA HIS A 73 -1.63 -18.20 1.11
C HIS A 73 -2.39 -16.85 1.06
N PRO A 74 -3.28 -16.65 0.07
CA PRO A 74 -4.00 -15.39 -0.07
C PRO A 74 -4.95 -15.16 1.10
N GLU A 75 -5.12 -13.91 1.50
CA GLU A 75 -6.15 -13.55 2.47
C GLU A 75 -7.52 -13.42 1.78
N PRO A 76 -8.61 -13.71 2.51
CA PRO A 76 -9.94 -13.36 2.03
C PRO A 76 -10.05 -11.84 1.81
N THR A 77 -10.58 -11.44 0.67
CA THR A 77 -10.78 -10.02 0.37
C THR A 77 -11.97 -9.46 1.15
N VAL A 78 -11.80 -8.24 1.64
CA VAL A 78 -12.78 -7.47 2.43
C VAL A 78 -12.98 -6.09 1.80
N PRO A 79 -14.04 -5.34 2.15
CA PRO A 79 -14.19 -3.97 1.69
C PRO A 79 -13.07 -3.08 2.22
N CYS A 80 -12.31 -2.46 1.33
CA CYS A 80 -11.15 -1.61 1.60
C CYS A 80 -11.31 -0.23 0.97
N ASN A 81 -10.66 0.78 1.54
CA ASN A 81 -10.55 2.13 0.98
C ASN A 81 -9.50 2.18 -0.13
N ASN A 82 -8.37 1.48 0.06
CA ASN A 82 -7.22 1.35 -0.83
C ASN A 82 -6.37 2.62 -1.05
N ASP A 83 -6.71 3.73 -0.38
CA ASP A 83 -5.96 5.00 -0.45
C ASP A 83 -5.82 5.62 0.96
N LEU A 84 -5.07 4.95 1.82
CA LEU A 84 -4.95 5.32 3.23
C LEU A 84 -3.84 6.34 3.48
N LEU A 85 -3.91 7.48 2.79
CA LEU A 85 -3.16 8.68 3.15
C LEU A 85 -3.53 9.13 4.57
N ALA A 86 -2.56 9.71 5.29
CA ALA A 86 -2.82 10.23 6.64
C ALA A 86 -3.93 11.29 6.65
N GLU A 87 -4.08 12.05 5.56
CA GLU A 87 -5.09 13.08 5.34
C GLU A 87 -6.50 12.49 5.27
N ASN A 88 -6.64 11.24 4.85
CA ASN A 88 -7.92 10.54 4.75
C ASN A 88 -8.44 10.02 6.10
N PHE A 89 -7.67 10.19 7.19
CA PHE A 89 -8.11 9.92 8.55
C PHE A 89 -8.53 11.20 9.29
N ILE A 90 -9.79 11.27 9.68
CA ILE A 90 -10.36 12.36 10.49
C ILE A 90 -10.50 11.89 11.93
N ASP A 91 -9.80 12.56 12.85
CA ASP A 91 -9.92 12.30 14.29
C ASP A 91 -11.18 12.99 14.84
N VAL A 92 -12.11 12.19 15.29
CA VAL A 92 -13.36 12.67 15.94
C VAL A 92 -13.36 12.18 17.39
N GLY A 93 -12.72 12.94 18.27
CA GLY A 93 -12.68 12.62 19.70
C GLY A 93 -11.93 11.33 20.04
N GLY A 94 -10.88 10.99 19.27
CA GLY A 94 -10.08 9.78 19.42
C GLY A 94 -10.52 8.60 18.54
N GLU A 95 -11.69 8.72 17.89
CA GLU A 95 -12.14 7.78 16.88
C GLU A 95 -11.65 8.23 15.50
N MET A 96 -10.96 7.35 14.77
CA MET A 96 -10.56 7.62 13.38
C MET A 96 -11.69 7.27 12.43
N ARG A 97 -12.07 8.23 11.58
CA ARG A 97 -13.01 8.04 10.48
C ARG A 97 -12.29 8.19 9.16
N LEU A 98 -12.55 7.26 8.25
CA LEU A 98 -12.05 7.30 6.89
C LEU A 98 -12.96 8.14 6.01
N ILE A 99 -12.32 8.91 5.12
CA ILE A 99 -12.97 9.67 4.05
C ILE A 99 -12.29 9.32 2.72
N ASP A 100 -12.77 9.86 1.63
CA ASP A 100 -12.23 9.68 0.28
C ASP A 100 -12.18 8.21 -0.16
N TYR A 101 -13.27 7.77 -0.75
CA TYR A 101 -13.50 6.38 -1.15
C TYR A 101 -13.38 6.17 -2.67
N GLU A 102 -12.68 7.03 -3.40
CA GLU A 102 -12.63 6.95 -4.86
C GLU A 102 -11.92 5.68 -5.39
N TYR A 103 -10.95 5.13 -4.61
CA TYR A 103 -10.26 3.88 -4.91
C TYR A 103 -10.84 2.67 -4.15
N SER A 104 -11.97 2.84 -3.46
CA SER A 104 -12.56 1.76 -2.67
C SER A 104 -12.92 0.56 -3.53
N GLY A 105 -12.68 -0.62 -2.99
CA GLY A 105 -12.95 -1.90 -3.62
C GLY A 105 -12.64 -3.03 -2.63
N ASN A 106 -12.93 -4.28 -2.98
CA ASN A 106 -12.54 -5.38 -2.11
C ASN A 106 -11.07 -5.73 -2.34
N ASN A 107 -10.32 -5.88 -1.26
CA ASN A 107 -8.89 -6.20 -1.30
C ASN A 107 -8.50 -7.00 -0.04
N GLU A 108 -7.27 -7.49 0.04
CA GLU A 108 -6.75 -8.11 1.24
C GLU A 108 -6.58 -7.05 2.37
N PRO A 109 -6.94 -7.37 3.63
CA PRO A 109 -6.74 -6.45 4.76
C PRO A 109 -5.30 -5.96 4.89
N SER A 110 -4.34 -6.84 4.63
CA SER A 110 -2.91 -6.52 4.67
C SER A 110 -2.50 -5.47 3.65
N PHE A 111 -3.24 -5.28 2.54
CA PHE A 111 -3.00 -4.19 1.61
C PHE A 111 -3.18 -2.84 2.30
N GLU A 112 -4.27 -2.65 3.04
CA GLU A 112 -4.51 -1.38 3.75
C GLU A 112 -3.46 -1.11 4.83
N LEU A 113 -3.06 -2.12 5.60
CA LEU A 113 -2.01 -1.95 6.59
C LEU A 113 -0.67 -1.56 5.94
N GLY A 114 -0.33 -2.20 4.83
CA GLY A 114 0.84 -1.86 4.01
C GLY A 114 0.75 -0.48 3.38
N ASN A 115 -0.44 -0.06 2.93
CA ASN A 115 -0.68 1.26 2.37
C ASN A 115 -0.51 2.35 3.46
N VAL A 116 -1.10 2.20 4.65
CA VAL A 116 -0.86 3.12 5.80
C VAL A 116 0.62 3.23 6.11
N TRP A 117 1.34 2.11 6.20
CA TRP A 117 2.77 2.09 6.46
C TRP A 117 3.56 2.85 5.38
N SER A 118 3.27 2.56 4.13
CA SER A 118 3.91 3.17 2.97
C SER A 118 3.67 4.67 2.90
N GLU A 119 2.41 5.09 2.95
CA GLU A 119 2.01 6.49 2.78
C GLU A 119 2.43 7.37 3.97
N SER A 120 2.43 6.83 5.17
CA SER A 120 2.80 7.57 6.38
C SER A 120 4.27 7.48 6.75
N ASN A 121 5.10 6.75 5.97
CA ASN A 121 6.51 6.53 6.26
C ASN A 121 6.75 5.98 7.68
N LEU A 122 5.99 4.95 8.07
CA LEU A 122 6.14 4.31 9.37
C LEU A 122 7.43 3.48 9.41
N SER A 123 8.01 3.33 10.61
CA SER A 123 9.13 2.40 10.80
C SER A 123 8.68 0.94 10.69
N PRO A 124 9.60 -0.02 10.52
CA PRO A 124 9.27 -1.45 10.57
C PRO A 124 8.56 -1.85 11.87
N GLU A 125 8.99 -1.32 13.02
CA GLU A 125 8.39 -1.58 14.32
C GLU A 125 6.96 -1.04 14.42
N GLN A 126 6.71 0.11 13.83
CA GLN A 126 5.37 0.69 13.75
C GLN A 126 4.44 -0.13 12.83
N LEU A 127 4.97 -0.75 11.77
CA LEU A 127 4.19 -1.70 10.98
C LEU A 127 3.84 -2.95 11.78
N GLU A 128 4.79 -3.52 12.54
CA GLU A 128 4.54 -4.65 13.42
C GLU A 128 3.47 -4.32 14.47
N GLU A 129 3.54 -3.13 15.08
CA GLU A 129 2.54 -2.63 16.01
C GLU A 129 1.15 -2.47 15.37
N LEU A 130 1.08 -1.89 14.16
CA LEU A 130 -0.18 -1.74 13.40
C LEU A 130 -0.79 -3.12 13.09
N VAL A 131 0.02 -4.06 12.63
CA VAL A 131 -0.39 -5.45 12.35
C VAL A 131 -0.87 -6.13 13.63
N ALA A 132 -0.13 -5.96 14.75
CA ALA A 132 -0.54 -6.51 16.04
C ALA A 132 -1.88 -5.94 16.51
N HIS A 133 -2.10 -4.64 16.35
CA HIS A 133 -3.40 -4.03 16.68
C HIS A 133 -4.52 -4.56 15.80
N TYR A 134 -4.27 -4.85 14.54
CA TYR A 134 -5.28 -5.36 13.61
C TYR A 134 -5.60 -6.85 13.84
N TYR A 135 -4.60 -7.73 13.91
CA TYR A 135 -4.76 -9.18 14.02
C TYR A 135 -4.77 -9.70 15.46
N GLY A 136 -4.47 -8.86 16.46
CA GLY A 136 -4.34 -9.25 17.86
C GLY A 136 -2.95 -9.75 18.26
N SER A 137 -2.05 -9.96 17.29
CA SER A 137 -0.64 -10.31 17.49
C SER A 137 0.19 -9.97 16.24
N PRO A 138 1.52 -9.74 16.38
CA PRO A 138 2.38 -9.42 15.26
C PRO A 138 2.80 -10.70 14.51
N LEU A 139 1.83 -11.40 13.90
CA LEU A 139 2.06 -12.60 13.11
C LEU A 139 3.07 -12.31 11.99
N ARG A 140 4.10 -13.14 11.90
CA ARG A 140 5.23 -12.90 11.02
C ARG A 140 4.84 -12.87 9.54
N ASN A 141 3.97 -13.79 9.13
CA ASN A 141 3.45 -13.81 7.75
C ASN A 141 2.61 -12.58 7.44
N LYS A 142 1.82 -12.05 8.40
CA LYS A 142 0.99 -10.85 8.24
C LYS A 142 1.82 -9.57 8.14
N VAL A 143 2.87 -9.46 8.95
CA VAL A 143 3.83 -8.36 8.85
C VAL A 143 4.52 -8.37 7.49
N ALA A 144 5.01 -9.54 7.05
CA ALA A 144 5.64 -9.69 5.73
C ALA A 144 4.65 -9.35 4.61
N ARG A 145 3.40 -9.82 4.70
CA ARG A 145 2.34 -9.55 3.72
C ARG A 145 2.02 -8.06 3.61
N ALA A 146 1.81 -7.39 4.74
CA ALA A 146 1.54 -5.96 4.76
C ALA A 146 2.72 -5.15 4.18
N ARG A 147 3.97 -5.52 4.50
CA ARG A 147 5.16 -4.86 3.95
C ARG A 147 5.29 -5.05 2.44
N LEU A 148 5.05 -6.27 1.93
CA LEU A 148 5.07 -6.57 0.50
C LEU A 148 3.94 -5.84 -0.25
N TRP A 149 2.75 -5.74 0.33
CA TRP A 149 1.68 -4.92 -0.22
C TRP A 149 2.02 -3.42 -0.22
N GLY A 150 2.65 -2.91 0.84
CA GLY A 150 3.12 -1.52 0.88
C GLY A 150 4.20 -1.24 -0.18
N LEU A 151 5.09 -2.21 -0.46
CA LEU A 151 6.04 -2.14 -1.57
C LEU A 151 5.29 -2.09 -2.91
N MET A 152 4.36 -3.01 -3.15
CA MET A 152 3.58 -3.06 -4.39
C MET A 152 2.73 -1.80 -4.57
N SER A 153 2.19 -1.24 -3.49
CA SER A 153 1.48 0.04 -3.48
C SER A 153 2.38 1.18 -3.98
N LYS A 154 3.58 1.35 -3.41
CA LYS A 154 4.56 2.37 -3.87
C LYS A 154 4.88 2.21 -5.35
N TYR A 155 5.19 0.98 -5.77
CA TYR A 155 5.56 0.67 -7.15
C TYR A 155 4.41 0.99 -8.13
N GLY A 156 3.18 0.63 -7.79
CA GLY A 156 2.00 0.91 -8.61
C GLY A 156 1.61 2.39 -8.66
N TRP A 157 1.57 3.06 -7.50
CA TRP A 157 1.23 4.48 -7.42
C TRP A 157 2.26 5.41 -8.08
N THR A 158 3.51 4.96 -8.25
CA THR A 158 4.51 5.66 -9.07
C THR A 158 3.98 5.93 -10.48
N LEU A 159 3.32 4.96 -11.10
CA LEU A 159 2.75 5.11 -12.44
C LEU A 159 1.53 6.04 -12.46
N TRP A 160 0.72 6.02 -11.41
CA TRP A 160 -0.38 6.99 -11.25
C TRP A 160 0.17 8.42 -11.22
N GLY A 161 1.21 8.67 -10.43
CA GLY A 161 1.86 9.98 -10.39
C GLY A 161 2.45 10.39 -11.74
N SER A 162 3.05 9.45 -12.49
CA SER A 162 3.50 9.67 -13.87
C SER A 162 2.36 10.06 -14.81
N ILE A 163 1.21 9.40 -14.68
CA ILE A 163 0.01 9.75 -15.47
C ILE A 163 -0.49 11.15 -15.10
N GLN A 164 -0.58 11.46 -13.80
CA GLN A 164 -1.02 12.79 -13.34
C GLN A 164 -0.06 13.90 -13.78
N ASP A 165 1.26 13.66 -13.75
CA ASP A 165 2.26 14.60 -14.30
C ASP A 165 2.00 14.94 -15.78
N GLY A 166 1.47 13.97 -16.55
CA GLY A 166 1.17 14.14 -17.97
C GLY A 166 -0.18 14.76 -18.30
N ILE A 167 -1.15 14.74 -17.37
CA ILE A 167 -2.54 15.13 -17.69
C ILE A 167 -3.16 16.14 -16.73
N SER A 168 -2.63 16.34 -15.53
CA SER A 168 -3.24 17.19 -14.51
C SER A 168 -2.91 18.67 -14.74
N ASP A 169 -3.90 19.54 -14.57
CA ASP A 169 -3.72 21.00 -14.55
C ASP A 169 -3.47 21.55 -13.14
N LEU A 170 -3.35 20.67 -12.12
CA LEU A 170 -3.10 21.09 -10.75
C LEU A 170 -1.64 21.52 -10.57
N ASP A 171 -1.42 22.59 -9.83
CA ASP A 171 -0.09 23.05 -9.41
C ASP A 171 0.45 22.17 -8.27
N PHE A 172 0.87 20.96 -8.64
CA PHE A 172 1.45 19.96 -7.75
C PHE A 172 2.55 19.19 -8.46
N ASP A 173 3.67 18.95 -7.79
CA ASP A 173 4.78 18.16 -8.34
C ASP A 173 4.49 16.65 -8.30
N PHE A 174 3.63 16.19 -9.22
CA PHE A 174 3.29 14.77 -9.34
C PHE A 174 4.50 13.90 -9.67
N TRP A 175 5.44 14.42 -10.45
CA TRP A 175 6.65 13.66 -10.78
C TRP A 175 7.56 13.48 -9.58
N GLY A 176 7.83 14.54 -8.82
CA GLY A 176 8.62 14.45 -7.58
C GLY A 176 7.99 13.49 -6.58
N TRP A 177 6.66 13.56 -6.42
CA TRP A 177 5.89 12.63 -5.58
C TRP A 177 6.00 11.16 -6.07
N ALA A 178 5.91 10.93 -7.39
CA ALA A 178 6.08 9.61 -8.00
C ALA A 178 7.49 9.06 -7.79
N MET A 179 8.50 9.90 -7.96
CA MET A 179 9.91 9.50 -7.79
C MET A 179 10.25 9.15 -6.34
N GLU A 180 9.71 9.87 -5.35
CA GLU A 180 9.88 9.50 -3.93
C GLU A 180 9.35 8.09 -3.64
N LYS A 181 8.17 7.76 -4.16
CA LYS A 181 7.60 6.41 -4.02
C LYS A 181 8.44 5.35 -4.73
N TYR A 182 8.86 5.65 -5.94
CA TYR A 182 9.67 4.74 -6.74
C TYR A 182 11.01 4.42 -6.06
N GLU A 183 11.75 5.43 -5.63
CA GLU A 183 13.05 5.26 -4.99
C GLU A 183 12.93 4.39 -3.73
N ARG A 184 11.89 4.59 -2.93
CA ARG A 184 11.61 3.78 -1.75
C ARG A 184 11.17 2.35 -2.10
N ALA A 185 10.48 2.14 -3.22
CA ALA A 185 10.17 0.79 -3.68
C ALA A 185 11.44 0.06 -4.14
N VAL A 186 12.33 0.76 -4.86
CA VAL A 186 13.62 0.21 -5.33
C VAL A 186 14.53 -0.14 -4.15
N GLU A 187 14.62 0.70 -3.11
CA GLU A 187 15.39 0.38 -1.90
C GLU A 187 14.95 -0.95 -1.28
N GLU A 188 13.66 -1.27 -1.31
CA GLU A 188 13.15 -2.53 -0.79
C GLU A 188 13.34 -3.70 -1.76
N LEU A 189 13.15 -3.49 -3.06
CA LEU A 189 13.36 -4.51 -4.09
C LEU A 189 14.82 -4.95 -4.19
N ASP A 190 15.76 -3.99 -4.13
CA ASP A 190 17.20 -4.26 -4.12
C ASP A 190 17.73 -4.57 -2.70
N GLY A 191 16.88 -4.42 -1.67
CA GLY A 191 17.26 -4.58 -0.27
C GLY A 191 17.42 -6.05 0.16
N PRO A 192 18.22 -6.30 1.22
CA PRO A 192 18.48 -7.66 1.71
C PRO A 192 17.23 -8.33 2.31
N GLU A 193 16.25 -7.55 2.75
CA GLU A 193 15.03 -8.04 3.39
C GLU A 193 14.03 -8.64 2.39
N PHE A 194 14.09 -8.27 1.12
CA PHE A 194 13.12 -8.70 0.11
C PHE A 194 12.97 -10.22 0.06
N ARG A 195 14.09 -10.94 -0.01
CA ARG A 195 14.07 -12.41 -0.04
C ARG A 195 13.50 -13.03 1.23
N ARG A 196 13.78 -12.43 2.40
CA ARG A 196 13.23 -12.86 3.66
C ARG A 196 11.72 -12.67 3.70
N LEU A 197 11.23 -11.51 3.28
CA LEU A 197 9.80 -11.22 3.22
C LEU A 197 9.04 -12.18 2.31
N LEU A 198 9.61 -12.52 1.13
CA LEU A 198 9.02 -13.52 0.23
C LEU A 198 8.93 -14.91 0.89
N SER A 199 9.92 -15.29 1.71
CA SER A 199 9.88 -16.55 2.47
C SER A 199 8.85 -16.49 3.60
N ASP A 200 8.81 -15.37 4.33
CA ASP A 200 7.96 -15.22 5.51
C ASP A 200 6.47 -15.17 5.15
N VAL A 201 6.09 -14.55 4.03
CA VAL A 201 4.70 -14.46 3.58
C VAL A 201 4.09 -15.81 3.20
N GLN A 202 4.93 -16.80 2.88
CA GLN A 202 4.52 -18.15 2.52
C GLN A 202 4.42 -19.11 3.71
N ARG A 203 4.61 -18.62 4.94
CA ARG A 203 4.46 -19.43 6.15
C ARG A 203 3.01 -19.44 6.63
N GLU A 204 2.64 -20.53 7.30
CA GLU A 204 1.46 -20.60 8.13
C GLU A 204 1.90 -20.24 9.57
N ASP A 205 1.36 -19.15 10.13
CA ASP A 205 1.59 -18.76 11.54
C ASP A 205 0.48 -19.31 12.45
#